data_84cbb319c31ef50448ef2b34734e97ce
#
_entry.id   84cbb319c31ef50448ef2b34734e97ce
#
_cell.length_a   1.000
_cell.length_b   1.000
_cell.length_c   1.000
_cell.angle_alpha   90.00
_cell.angle_beta   90.00
_cell.angle_gamma   90.00
#
_symmetry.space_group_name_H-M   'P 1'
#
loop_
_entity.id
_entity.type
_entity.pdbx_description
1 polymer ?
#
loop_
_entity_poly.entity_id
_entity_poly.type
_entity_poly.pdbx_seq_one_letter_code
_entity_poly.pdbx_strand_id
1 'polypeptide(L)'
;LYLTEEAVNKLLIVNKVTVASVNKETLDLNRVETILNAHEMIENAEVFLTLDGTLKTTISQRRPIGRILGREMFYIDRLGNKMPLSSYYSARVPVLTGVGNDHIAEVYPILDHVRKDLFLQEHITGINRLKGGLYELEVRKMDFVVFLGKVQHLETKFNNFKAFYKKAHKDTLLNTYKMVDLQFGNQVVCTKK
;
A
#
# COMPACT_ATOMS: atom_id res chain seq x y z
N LEU A 1 -7.28 -6.78 10.45
CA LEU A 1 -7.04 -5.66 11.36
C LEU A 1 -5.57 -5.62 11.74
N TYR A 2 -4.93 -4.45 11.63
CA TYR A 2 -3.53 -4.22 12.00
C TYR A 2 -3.39 -3.79 13.46
N LEU A 3 -4.48 -3.29 14.04
CA LEU A 3 -4.60 -2.85 15.42
C LEU A 3 -5.90 -3.44 16.00
N THR A 4 -5.82 -4.00 17.20
CA THR A 4 -6.98 -4.55 17.91
C THR A 4 -7.62 -3.50 18.81
N GLU A 5 -8.87 -3.71 19.20
CA GLU A 5 -9.55 -2.84 20.18
C GLU A 5 -8.81 -2.78 21.51
N GLU A 6 -8.28 -3.90 21.97
CA GLU A 6 -7.46 -3.97 23.20
C GLU A 6 -6.19 -3.11 23.09
N ALA A 7 -5.54 -3.09 21.91
CA ALA A 7 -4.36 -2.26 21.68
C ALA A 7 -4.71 -0.76 21.70
N VAL A 8 -5.88 -0.38 21.18
CA VAL A 8 -6.39 1.00 21.27
C VAL A 8 -6.66 1.39 22.71
N ASN A 9 -7.36 0.54 23.46
CA ASN A 9 -7.65 0.78 24.88
C ASN A 9 -6.36 0.92 25.69
N LYS A 10 -5.38 0.06 25.45
CA LYS A 10 -4.05 0.16 26.08
C LYS A 10 -3.34 1.46 25.75
N LEU A 11 -3.43 1.93 24.50
CA LEU A 11 -2.86 3.22 24.08
C LEU A 11 -3.45 4.39 24.88
N LEU A 12 -4.77 4.40 25.09
CA LEU A 12 -5.46 5.42 25.89
C LEU A 12 -5.04 5.36 27.36
N ILE A 13 -4.97 4.18 27.95
CA ILE A 13 -4.56 3.99 29.35
C ILE A 13 -3.12 4.47 29.58
N VAL A 14 -2.18 4.07 28.71
CA VAL A 14 -0.76 4.45 28.82
C VAL A 14 -0.57 5.97 28.73
N ASN A 15 -1.39 6.66 27.95
CA ASN A 15 -1.35 8.12 27.83
C ASN A 15 -2.16 8.84 28.93
N LYS A 16 -2.52 8.14 30.02
CA LYS A 16 -3.29 8.66 31.17
C LYS A 16 -4.65 9.24 30.79
N VAL A 17 -5.24 8.75 29.71
CA VAL A 17 -6.63 9.03 29.36
C VAL A 17 -7.49 8.01 30.08
N THR A 18 -7.89 8.33 31.32
CA THR A 18 -8.75 7.44 32.13
C THR A 18 -10.20 7.66 31.72
N VAL A 19 -10.72 6.82 30.84
CA VAL A 19 -12.09 6.93 30.32
C VAL A 19 -13.16 6.62 31.40
N ALA A 20 -12.78 5.88 32.47
CA ALA A 20 -13.74 5.36 33.46
C ALA A 20 -14.12 6.29 34.60
N SER A 21 -13.48 7.45 34.77
CA SER A 21 -13.69 8.31 35.94
C SER A 21 -13.50 9.80 35.77
N VAL A 22 -13.53 10.31 34.52
CA VAL A 22 -13.33 11.75 34.28
C VAL A 22 -14.68 12.43 34.23
N ASN A 23 -14.84 13.50 35.05
CA ASN A 23 -15.99 14.40 34.92
C ASN A 23 -16.12 14.90 33.51
N LYS A 24 -17.34 14.92 32.95
CA LYS A 24 -17.68 15.37 31.59
C LYS A 24 -17.06 16.72 31.22
N GLU A 25 -16.81 17.58 32.19
CA GLU A 25 -16.28 18.95 32.02
C GLU A 25 -14.76 19.02 31.85
N THR A 26 -14.03 17.92 32.10
CA THR A 26 -12.55 17.90 32.04
C THR A 26 -11.98 16.98 30.97
N LEU A 27 -12.84 16.25 30.23
CA LEU A 27 -12.38 15.36 29.16
C LEU A 27 -12.08 16.17 27.88
N ASP A 28 -10.79 16.35 27.59
CA ASP A 28 -10.35 16.98 26.35
C ASP A 28 -10.39 15.96 25.19
N LEU A 29 -11.51 15.95 24.45
CA LEU A 29 -11.71 15.08 23.30
C LEU A 29 -10.65 15.30 22.21
N ASN A 30 -10.24 16.55 21.98
CA ASN A 30 -9.22 16.89 20.98
C ASN A 30 -7.87 16.27 21.37
N ARG A 31 -7.55 16.22 22.64
CA ARG A 31 -6.34 15.55 23.13
C ARG A 31 -6.38 14.06 22.88
N VAL A 32 -7.53 13.41 23.11
CA VAL A 32 -7.72 11.97 22.81
C VAL A 32 -7.55 11.70 21.33
N GLU A 33 -8.18 12.47 20.46
CA GLU A 33 -8.03 12.37 19.00
C GLU A 33 -6.57 12.56 18.56
N THR A 34 -5.89 13.55 19.13
CA THR A 34 -4.47 13.81 18.84
C THR A 34 -3.59 12.62 19.18
N ILE A 35 -3.81 11.99 20.35
CA ILE A 35 -3.06 10.80 20.78
C ILE A 35 -3.31 9.63 19.83
N LEU A 36 -4.56 9.41 19.44
CA LEU A 36 -4.93 8.32 18.52
C LEU A 36 -4.37 8.56 17.13
N ASN A 37 -4.51 9.77 16.59
CA ASN A 37 -4.02 10.15 15.28
C ASN A 37 -2.47 10.16 15.17
N ALA A 38 -1.77 10.28 16.31
CA ALA A 38 -0.31 10.13 16.35
C ALA A 38 0.16 8.68 16.21
N HIS A 39 -0.73 7.70 16.31
CA HIS A 39 -0.37 6.28 16.21
C HIS A 39 -0.13 5.87 14.75
N GLU A 40 1.01 5.23 14.47
CA GLU A 40 1.49 4.89 13.12
C GLU A 40 0.57 3.97 12.31
N MET A 41 -0.36 3.25 12.95
CA MET A 41 -1.34 2.37 12.30
C MET A 41 -2.70 3.04 12.09
N ILE A 42 -2.91 4.23 12.65
CA ILE A 42 -4.17 4.96 12.57
C ILE A 42 -4.06 6.00 11.45
N GLU A 43 -5.05 6.01 10.57
CA GLU A 43 -5.16 7.01 9.51
C GLU A 43 -6.01 8.19 9.96
N ASN A 44 -7.11 7.91 10.66
CA ASN A 44 -7.99 8.89 11.25
C ASN A 44 -8.70 8.31 12.48
N ALA A 45 -8.84 9.12 13.52
CA ALA A 45 -9.63 8.82 14.70
C ALA A 45 -10.56 10.00 15.01
N GLU A 46 -11.82 9.71 15.24
CA GLU A 46 -12.84 10.66 15.66
C GLU A 46 -13.36 10.25 17.03
N VAL A 47 -13.40 11.18 17.98
CA VAL A 47 -13.83 10.93 19.36
C VAL A 47 -15.00 11.83 19.70
N PHE A 48 -16.07 11.25 20.16
CA PHE A 48 -17.26 12.00 20.56
C PHE A 48 -17.91 11.43 21.80
N LEU A 49 -18.61 12.31 22.54
CA LEU A 49 -19.37 11.96 23.71
C LEU A 49 -20.84 11.86 23.34
N THR A 50 -21.48 10.73 23.66
CA THR A 50 -22.92 10.56 23.48
C THR A 50 -23.72 11.27 24.57
N LEU A 51 -25.01 11.46 24.36
CA LEU A 51 -25.89 12.18 25.29
C LEU A 51 -25.96 11.51 26.69
N ASP A 52 -25.83 10.18 26.74
CA ASP A 52 -25.76 9.40 27.98
C ASP A 52 -24.39 9.46 28.67
N GLY A 53 -23.42 10.18 28.05
CA GLY A 53 -22.06 10.35 28.58
C GLY A 53 -21.10 9.23 28.28
N THR A 54 -21.41 8.37 27.32
CA THR A 54 -20.50 7.35 26.83
C THR A 54 -19.52 7.93 25.81
N LEU A 55 -18.19 7.72 26.00
CA LEU A 55 -17.16 8.09 25.03
C LEU A 55 -17.16 7.05 23.89
N LYS A 56 -17.37 7.50 22.66
CA LYS A 56 -17.25 6.68 21.46
C LYS A 56 -16.08 7.14 20.61
N THR A 57 -15.36 6.17 20.06
CA THR A 57 -14.21 6.40 19.18
C THR A 57 -14.39 5.64 17.87
N THR A 58 -14.36 6.35 16.76
CA THR A 58 -14.34 5.76 15.43
C THR A 58 -12.91 5.81 14.88
N ILE A 59 -12.33 4.65 14.57
CA ILE A 59 -10.94 4.56 14.11
C ILE A 59 -10.90 3.99 12.70
N SER A 60 -10.28 4.74 11.79
CA SER A 60 -9.88 4.27 10.47
C SER A 60 -8.41 3.87 10.49
N GLN A 61 -8.13 2.59 10.23
CA GLN A 61 -6.76 2.10 10.18
C GLN A 61 -6.12 2.38 8.82
N ARG A 62 -4.81 2.65 8.81
CA ARG A 62 -4.04 2.82 7.57
C ARG A 62 -4.15 1.57 6.71
N ARG A 63 -4.22 1.75 5.39
CA ARG A 63 -4.33 0.68 4.40
C ARG A 63 -3.03 0.62 3.60
N PRO A 64 -2.22 -0.42 3.76
CA PRO A 64 -1.00 -0.59 2.98
C PRO A 64 -1.33 -0.90 1.51
N ILE A 65 -0.49 -0.38 0.62
CA ILE A 65 -0.56 -0.57 -0.83
C ILE A 65 0.73 -1.15 -1.42
N GLY A 66 1.81 -1.20 -0.63
CA GLY A 66 3.08 -1.81 -1.00
C GLY A 66 3.90 -2.14 0.24
N ARG A 67 4.79 -3.13 0.14
CA ARG A 67 5.70 -3.54 1.20
C ARG A 67 7.14 -3.39 0.73
N ILE A 68 7.91 -2.53 1.38
CA ILE A 68 9.36 -2.40 1.11
C ILE A 68 10.09 -3.57 1.75
N LEU A 69 10.94 -4.21 0.94
CA LEU A 69 11.88 -5.25 1.35
C LEU A 69 13.30 -4.72 1.12
N GLY A 70 13.96 -4.30 2.19
CA GLY A 70 15.29 -3.70 2.15
C GLY A 70 15.98 -3.76 3.51
N ARG A 71 16.89 -2.82 3.78
CA ARG A 71 17.52 -2.69 5.12
C ARG A 71 16.50 -2.46 6.21
N GLU A 72 15.48 -1.66 5.92
CA GLU A 72 14.30 -1.47 6.73
C GLU A 72 13.11 -2.09 6.00
N MET A 73 12.25 -2.79 6.74
CA MET A 73 11.02 -3.36 6.21
C MET A 73 9.82 -2.62 6.77
N PHE A 74 8.99 -2.08 5.88
CA PHE A 74 7.78 -1.36 6.24
C PHE A 74 6.77 -1.38 5.09
N TYR A 75 5.54 -0.95 5.38
CA TYR A 75 4.54 -0.72 4.35
C TYR A 75 4.54 0.74 3.89
N ILE A 76 4.10 0.96 2.66
CA ILE A 76 3.62 2.25 2.17
C ILE A 76 2.10 2.20 2.21
N ASP A 77 1.47 3.17 2.88
CA ASP A 77 0.02 3.28 2.96
C ASP A 77 -0.59 3.95 1.71
N ARG A 78 -1.92 3.98 1.65
CA ARG A 78 -2.66 4.57 0.52
C ARG A 78 -2.45 6.08 0.33
N LEU A 79 -1.89 6.77 1.32
CA LEU A 79 -1.55 8.19 1.29
C LEU A 79 -0.07 8.42 0.95
N GLY A 80 0.72 7.35 0.75
CA GLY A 80 2.14 7.43 0.46
C GLY A 80 3.03 7.57 1.71
N ASN A 81 2.48 7.35 2.90
CA ASN A 81 3.23 7.43 4.14
C ASN A 81 3.84 6.07 4.52
N LYS A 82 4.94 6.13 5.25
CA LYS A 82 5.53 4.96 5.89
C LYS A 82 4.59 4.44 6.98
N MET A 83 4.37 3.13 7.00
CA MET A 83 3.58 2.42 7.99
C MET A 83 4.37 1.19 8.46
N PRO A 84 4.52 0.94 9.77
CA PRO A 84 5.25 -0.22 10.27
C PRO A 84 4.58 -1.55 9.91
N LEU A 85 5.35 -2.64 9.99
CA LEU A 85 4.78 -3.97 9.86
C LEU A 85 3.96 -4.30 11.12
N SER A 86 2.85 -5.01 10.93
CA SER A 86 2.04 -5.51 12.04
C SER A 86 2.43 -6.95 12.37
N SER A 87 2.48 -7.29 13.66
CA SER A 87 2.61 -8.66 14.14
C SER A 87 1.32 -9.47 13.98
N TYR A 88 0.20 -8.80 13.83
CA TYR A 88 -1.13 -9.44 13.77
C TYR A 88 -1.59 -9.77 12.34
N TYR A 89 -1.12 -9.02 11.35
CA TYR A 89 -1.60 -9.19 9.99
C TYR A 89 -0.54 -8.80 8.95
N SER A 90 -0.43 -9.62 7.90
CA SER A 90 0.41 -9.34 6.73
C SER A 90 -0.45 -9.04 5.52
N ALA A 91 -0.31 -7.84 4.95
CA ALA A 91 -1.06 -7.43 3.77
C ALA A 91 -0.60 -8.16 2.51
N ARG A 92 -1.56 -8.48 1.64
CA ARG A 92 -1.28 -8.96 0.28
C ARG A 92 -1.16 -7.78 -0.66
N VAL A 93 0.02 -7.20 -0.69
CA VAL A 93 0.38 -6.05 -1.53
C VAL A 93 1.67 -6.34 -2.27
N PRO A 94 1.99 -5.65 -3.36
CA PRO A 94 3.26 -5.82 -4.06
C PRO A 94 4.46 -5.61 -3.14
N VAL A 95 5.47 -6.46 -3.32
CA VAL A 95 6.76 -6.35 -2.63
C VAL A 95 7.68 -5.44 -3.44
N LEU A 96 8.29 -4.45 -2.80
CA LEU A 96 9.19 -3.50 -3.42
C LEU A 96 10.64 -3.81 -3.07
N THR A 97 11.50 -3.91 -4.07
CA THR A 97 12.95 -4.06 -3.92
C THR A 97 13.69 -2.93 -4.60
N GLY A 98 14.89 -2.59 -4.11
CA GLY A 98 15.65 -1.43 -4.62
C GLY A 98 15.03 -0.06 -4.27
N VAL A 99 14.00 -0.04 -3.43
CA VAL A 99 13.29 1.16 -2.98
C VAL A 99 13.65 1.42 -1.52
N GLY A 100 14.11 2.63 -1.23
CA GLY A 100 14.32 3.14 0.14
C GLY A 100 13.35 4.29 0.46
N ASN A 101 13.51 4.88 1.64
CA ASN A 101 12.67 6.01 2.08
C ASN A 101 12.65 7.16 1.04
N ASP A 102 13.81 7.46 0.44
CA ASP A 102 13.97 8.56 -0.54
C ASP A 102 13.25 8.31 -1.88
N HIS A 103 12.82 7.07 -2.11
CA HIS A 103 12.17 6.68 -3.37
C HIS A 103 10.66 6.47 -3.25
N ILE A 104 10.06 6.71 -2.07
CA ILE A 104 8.62 6.49 -1.85
C ILE A 104 7.81 7.37 -2.80
N ALA A 105 8.14 8.66 -2.92
CA ALA A 105 7.43 9.57 -3.81
C ALA A 105 7.53 9.16 -5.29
N GLU A 106 8.66 8.56 -5.70
CA GLU A 106 8.89 8.08 -7.07
C GLU A 106 8.05 6.83 -7.38
N VAL A 107 7.98 5.87 -6.46
CA VAL A 107 7.26 4.59 -6.67
C VAL A 107 5.75 4.69 -6.41
N TYR A 108 5.32 5.67 -5.62
CA TYR A 108 3.93 5.84 -5.22
C TYR A 108 2.94 5.89 -6.40
N PRO A 109 3.19 6.59 -7.52
CA PRO A 109 2.29 6.57 -8.67
C PRO A 109 2.05 5.18 -9.25
N ILE A 110 3.06 4.29 -9.23
CA ILE A 110 2.92 2.89 -9.68
C ILE A 110 1.97 2.16 -8.73
N LEU A 111 2.21 2.26 -7.42
CA LEU A 111 1.37 1.63 -6.40
C LEU A 111 -0.08 2.15 -6.44
N ASP A 112 -0.26 3.44 -6.68
CA ASP A 112 -1.57 4.08 -6.78
C ASP A 112 -2.37 3.56 -7.98
N HIS A 113 -1.72 3.32 -9.12
CA HIS A 113 -2.33 2.66 -10.28
C HIS A 113 -2.69 1.21 -9.97
N VAL A 114 -1.77 0.45 -9.35
CA VAL A 114 -2.01 -0.95 -9.02
C VAL A 114 -3.20 -1.09 -8.06
N ARG A 115 -3.28 -0.27 -7.01
CA ARG A 115 -4.38 -0.35 -6.04
C ARG A 115 -5.76 0.06 -6.59
N LYS A 116 -5.81 0.83 -7.67
CA LYS A 116 -7.06 1.30 -8.30
C LYS A 116 -7.61 0.35 -9.36
N ASP A 117 -6.82 -0.61 -9.82
CA ASP A 117 -7.17 -1.54 -10.90
C ASP A 117 -7.15 -2.99 -10.39
N LEU A 118 -8.30 -3.66 -10.41
CA LEU A 118 -8.45 -5.02 -9.90
C LEU A 118 -7.52 -6.02 -10.62
N PHE A 119 -7.37 -5.88 -11.94
CA PHE A 119 -6.47 -6.75 -12.69
C PHE A 119 -5.02 -6.59 -12.23
N LEU A 120 -4.57 -5.36 -12.04
CA LEU A 120 -3.21 -5.10 -11.57
C LEU A 120 -2.99 -5.60 -10.13
N GLN A 121 -3.97 -5.43 -9.24
CA GLN A 121 -3.93 -5.98 -7.87
C GLN A 121 -3.77 -7.50 -7.85
N GLU A 122 -4.46 -8.19 -8.77
CA GLU A 122 -4.41 -9.65 -8.85
C GLU A 122 -3.10 -10.17 -9.44
N HIS A 123 -2.51 -9.42 -10.38
CA HIS A 123 -1.39 -9.90 -11.18
C HIS A 123 -0.03 -9.36 -10.76
N ILE A 124 0.08 -8.12 -10.27
CA ILE A 124 1.38 -7.54 -9.89
C ILE A 124 1.72 -7.96 -8.46
N THR A 125 2.83 -8.68 -8.30
CA THR A 125 3.30 -9.19 -7.00
C THR A 125 4.59 -8.56 -6.52
N GLY A 126 5.39 -8.01 -7.44
CA GLY A 126 6.65 -7.34 -7.12
C GLY A 126 6.87 -6.10 -7.98
N ILE A 127 7.60 -5.14 -7.44
CA ILE A 127 8.04 -3.91 -8.10
C ILE A 127 9.52 -3.71 -7.76
N ASN A 128 10.38 -3.88 -8.76
CA ASN A 128 11.83 -3.78 -8.60
C ASN A 128 12.31 -2.44 -9.15
N ARG A 129 12.94 -1.63 -8.31
CA ARG A 129 13.61 -0.41 -8.76
C ARG A 129 15.04 -0.73 -9.18
N LEU A 130 15.34 -0.44 -10.43
CA LEU A 130 16.66 -0.60 -11.04
C LEU A 130 17.47 0.71 -10.95
N LYS A 131 18.75 0.64 -11.34
CA LYS A 131 19.59 1.83 -11.47
C LYS A 131 18.96 2.83 -12.46
N GLY A 132 19.12 4.11 -12.17
CA GLY A 132 18.60 5.18 -13.03
C GLY A 132 17.11 5.47 -12.92
N GLY A 133 16.41 4.95 -11.87
CA GLY A 133 14.98 5.18 -11.66
C GLY A 133 14.10 4.44 -12.68
N LEU A 134 14.55 3.28 -13.12
CA LEU A 134 13.78 2.37 -13.96
C LEU A 134 13.09 1.33 -13.10
N TYR A 135 11.97 0.80 -13.56
CA TYR A 135 11.17 -0.16 -12.82
C TYR A 135 10.85 -1.40 -13.64
N GLU A 136 10.88 -2.53 -12.96
CA GLU A 136 10.37 -3.81 -13.43
C GLU A 136 9.25 -4.30 -12.52
N LEU A 137 8.27 -5.01 -13.09
CA LEU A 137 7.17 -5.59 -12.37
C LEU A 137 7.22 -7.11 -12.46
N GLU A 138 6.96 -7.77 -11.34
CA GLU A 138 6.78 -9.22 -11.28
C GLU A 138 5.30 -9.56 -11.38
N VAL A 139 4.99 -10.57 -12.19
CA VAL A 139 3.63 -11.00 -12.47
C VAL A 139 3.36 -12.35 -11.82
N ARG A 140 2.23 -12.46 -11.14
CA ARG A 140 1.81 -13.67 -10.42
C ARG A 140 1.81 -14.91 -11.33
N LYS A 141 2.51 -15.96 -10.89
CA LYS A 141 2.63 -17.25 -11.59
C LYS A 141 3.23 -17.16 -13.00
N MET A 142 3.92 -16.07 -13.31
CA MET A 142 4.60 -15.90 -14.60
C MET A 142 6.11 -15.80 -14.37
N ASP A 143 6.88 -16.37 -15.29
CA ASP A 143 8.35 -16.31 -15.25
C ASP A 143 8.89 -15.08 -15.97
N PHE A 144 8.06 -14.38 -16.76
CA PHE A 144 8.49 -13.16 -17.42
C PHE A 144 8.38 -11.95 -16.49
N VAL A 145 9.27 -11.00 -16.67
CA VAL A 145 9.20 -9.69 -16.05
C VAL A 145 8.59 -8.67 -17.00
N VAL A 146 7.89 -7.68 -16.44
CA VAL A 146 7.37 -6.55 -17.21
C VAL A 146 8.28 -5.36 -16.97
N PHE A 147 9.00 -4.94 -18.01
CA PHE A 147 9.86 -3.77 -17.95
C PHE A 147 9.02 -2.51 -18.16
N LEU A 148 8.76 -1.80 -17.06
CA LEU A 148 7.97 -0.58 -17.05
C LEU A 148 8.79 0.64 -17.51
N GLY A 149 10.10 0.64 -17.21
CA GLY A 149 10.98 1.76 -17.44
C GLY A 149 10.73 2.92 -16.47
N LYS A 150 10.78 4.16 -16.93
CA LYS A 150 10.51 5.35 -16.10
C LYS A 150 9.04 5.47 -15.73
N VAL A 151 8.77 6.13 -14.59
CA VAL A 151 7.42 6.41 -14.05
C VAL A 151 6.77 7.55 -14.86
N GLN A 152 6.40 7.25 -16.08
CA GLN A 152 5.78 8.17 -17.05
C GLN A 152 4.74 7.41 -17.86
N HIS A 153 3.63 8.07 -18.23
CA HIS A 153 2.56 7.49 -19.06
C HIS A 153 2.00 6.16 -18.50
N LEU A 154 1.88 6.05 -17.16
CA LEU A 154 1.53 4.80 -16.48
C LEU A 154 0.20 4.23 -16.96
N GLU A 155 -0.81 5.07 -17.17
CA GLU A 155 -2.11 4.63 -17.65
C GLU A 155 -2.01 3.89 -19.00
N THR A 156 -1.31 4.50 -19.98
CA THR A 156 -1.08 3.89 -21.30
C THR A 156 -0.31 2.57 -21.16
N LYS A 157 0.76 2.55 -20.36
CA LYS A 157 1.58 1.37 -20.15
C LYS A 157 0.78 0.22 -19.53
N PHE A 158 0.00 0.50 -18.50
CA PHE A 158 -0.82 -0.53 -17.86
C PHE A 158 -1.97 -1.00 -18.76
N ASN A 159 -2.57 -0.11 -19.54
CA ASN A 159 -3.57 -0.51 -20.54
C ASN A 159 -2.97 -1.41 -21.63
N ASN A 160 -1.77 -1.09 -22.12
CA ASN A 160 -1.02 -1.92 -23.05
C ASN A 160 -0.68 -3.29 -22.44
N PHE A 161 -0.26 -3.32 -21.19
CA PHE A 161 0.01 -4.57 -20.46
C PHE A 161 -1.25 -5.44 -20.35
N LYS A 162 -2.39 -4.85 -19.96
CA LYS A 162 -3.66 -5.57 -19.87
C LYS A 162 -4.08 -6.16 -21.22
N ALA A 163 -3.97 -5.38 -22.30
CA ALA A 163 -4.30 -5.84 -23.65
C ALA A 163 -3.38 -6.98 -24.10
N PHE A 164 -2.06 -6.83 -23.88
CA PHE A 164 -1.08 -7.88 -24.15
C PHE A 164 -1.41 -9.16 -23.38
N TYR A 165 -1.60 -9.05 -22.05
CA TYR A 165 -1.85 -10.20 -21.18
C TYR A 165 -3.10 -10.97 -21.63
N LYS A 166 -4.20 -10.25 -21.91
CA LYS A 166 -5.46 -10.84 -22.38
C LYS A 166 -5.27 -11.60 -23.70
N LYS A 167 -4.52 -11.02 -24.64
CA LYS A 167 -4.24 -11.67 -25.94
C LYS A 167 -3.34 -12.88 -25.76
N ALA A 168 -2.21 -12.73 -25.10
CA ALA A 168 -1.22 -13.79 -24.90
C ALA A 168 -1.79 -14.96 -24.05
N HIS A 169 -2.68 -14.66 -23.10
CA HIS A 169 -3.40 -15.68 -22.33
C HIS A 169 -4.34 -16.50 -23.24
N LYS A 170 -5.11 -15.82 -24.09
CA LYS A 170 -6.00 -16.49 -25.05
C LYS A 170 -5.24 -17.40 -26.00
N ASP A 171 -4.07 -16.93 -26.46
CA ASP A 171 -3.23 -17.64 -27.42
C ASP A 171 -2.29 -18.66 -26.73
N THR A 172 -2.39 -18.85 -25.41
CA THR A 172 -1.56 -19.78 -24.58
C THR A 172 -0.05 -19.48 -24.67
N LEU A 173 0.33 -18.24 -24.99
CA LEU A 173 1.71 -17.83 -25.25
C LEU A 173 2.43 -17.22 -24.04
N LEU A 174 1.75 -16.97 -22.91
CA LEU A 174 2.32 -16.27 -21.75
C LEU A 174 3.65 -16.89 -21.28
N ASN A 175 3.73 -18.22 -21.24
CA ASN A 175 4.91 -18.93 -20.75
C ASN A 175 6.10 -18.94 -21.76
N THR A 176 5.91 -18.45 -22.98
CA THR A 176 6.95 -18.37 -23.99
C THR A 176 7.80 -17.11 -23.89
N TYR A 177 7.33 -16.12 -23.15
CA TYR A 177 8.02 -14.84 -22.99
C TYR A 177 8.99 -14.86 -21.82
N LYS A 178 10.08 -14.09 -21.96
CA LYS A 178 11.05 -13.80 -20.90
C LYS A 178 10.87 -12.38 -20.38
N MET A 179 10.56 -11.43 -21.25
CA MET A 179 10.38 -10.03 -20.91
C MET A 179 9.30 -9.39 -21.77
N VAL A 180 8.55 -8.50 -21.16
CA VAL A 180 7.51 -7.65 -21.79
C VAL A 180 7.88 -6.21 -21.52
N ASP A 181 8.28 -5.47 -22.57
CA ASP A 181 8.73 -4.08 -22.48
C ASP A 181 7.58 -3.12 -22.82
N LEU A 182 7.27 -2.22 -21.90
CA LEU A 182 6.20 -1.22 -21.96
C LEU A 182 6.71 0.19 -22.22
N GLN A 183 7.98 0.38 -22.54
CA GLN A 183 8.54 1.71 -22.75
C GLN A 183 8.02 2.40 -24.01
N PHE A 184 7.55 1.62 -24.98
CA PHE A 184 7.08 2.10 -26.27
C PHE A 184 5.58 2.42 -26.22
N GLY A 185 5.22 3.70 -26.43
CA GLY A 185 3.85 4.20 -26.20
C GLY A 185 2.75 3.45 -26.95
N ASN A 186 3.02 3.03 -28.20
CA ASN A 186 1.99 2.45 -29.09
C ASN A 186 2.16 0.94 -29.32
N GLN A 187 3.13 0.29 -28.69
CA GLN A 187 3.40 -1.13 -28.89
C GLN A 187 3.99 -1.76 -27.63
N VAL A 188 3.77 -3.07 -27.49
CA VAL A 188 4.40 -3.91 -26.48
C VAL A 188 5.47 -4.74 -27.17
N VAL A 189 6.72 -4.61 -26.75
CA VAL A 189 7.84 -5.39 -27.29
C VAL A 189 8.11 -6.57 -26.37
N CYS A 190 8.12 -7.77 -26.94
CA CYS A 190 8.28 -9.00 -26.17
C CYS A 190 9.55 -9.75 -26.57
N THR A 191 10.32 -10.17 -25.57
CA THR A 191 11.45 -11.09 -25.77
C THR A 191 10.98 -12.50 -25.40
N LYS A 192 11.18 -13.47 -26.29
CA LYS A 192 10.91 -14.89 -26.02
C LYS A 192 12.07 -15.53 -25.25
N LYS A 193 11.77 -16.65 -24.60
CA LYS A 193 12.78 -17.53 -23.99
C LYS A 193 13.67 -18.17 -25.03
#